data_401b8ff694d0da06e60b61650175d893
#
_entry.id   401b8ff694d0da06e60b61650175d893
#
_cell.length_a   1.000
_cell.length_b   1.000
_cell.length_c   1.000
_cell.angle_alpha   90.00
_cell.angle_beta   90.00
_cell.angle_gamma   90.00
#
_symmetry.space_group_name_H-M   'P 1'
#
loop_
_entity.id
_entity.type
_entity.pdbx_description
1 polymer ?
#
loop_
_entity_poly.entity_id
_entity_poly.type
_entity_poly.pdbx_seq_one_letter_code
_entity_poly.pdbx_strand_id
1 'polypeptide(L)'
;LHTHAHFDHCLASSEIKRVTGATICLHQDDLKLWKNLELQCRMFGVSYLPALSPDYWLADEEKLMLGQVPIVALHTPGHTPGSMSFHVPNERLVLAGDTLFRGSIGRTDLWGGNFEAIEESIRERLYTLDDATTVVTGHGPETEIGLEKESNQFVRV
;
A
#
# COMPACT_ATOMS: atom_id res chain seq x y z
N LEU A 1 7.61 -6.88 1.28
CA LEU A 1 7.00 -5.61 1.69
C LEU A 1 5.50 -5.70 1.49
N HIS A 2 4.70 -5.13 2.43
CA HIS A 2 3.25 -5.02 2.32
C HIS A 2 2.85 -3.57 2.25
N THR A 3 2.00 -3.24 1.29
CA THR A 3 1.38 -1.92 1.22
C THR A 3 0.39 -1.72 2.36
N HIS A 4 -0.39 -2.75 2.70
CA HIS A 4 -1.36 -2.71 3.79
C HIS A 4 -1.85 -4.13 4.15
N ALA A 5 -2.68 -4.26 5.20
CA ALA A 5 -3.08 -5.55 5.75
C ALA A 5 -4.52 -5.96 5.41
N HIS A 6 -4.99 -5.70 4.19
CA HIS A 6 -6.18 -6.38 3.71
C HIS A 6 -5.84 -7.78 3.22
N PHE A 7 -6.81 -8.70 3.33
CA PHE A 7 -6.61 -10.14 3.11
C PHE A 7 -6.07 -10.46 1.70
N ASP A 8 -6.53 -9.77 0.68
CA ASP A 8 -6.16 -9.95 -0.73
C ASP A 8 -4.73 -9.50 -1.04
N HIS A 9 -4.11 -8.70 -0.16
CA HIS A 9 -2.71 -8.26 -0.28
C HIS A 9 -1.74 -9.07 0.58
N CYS A 10 -2.22 -9.89 1.54
CA CYS A 10 -1.31 -10.52 2.49
C CYS A 10 -1.56 -12.01 2.79
N LEU A 11 -2.63 -12.65 2.31
CA LEU A 11 -2.91 -14.06 2.61
C LEU A 11 -1.81 -15.02 2.20
N ALA A 12 -1.12 -14.78 1.08
CA ALA A 12 -0.04 -15.63 0.60
C ALA A 12 1.29 -15.42 1.34
N SER A 13 1.42 -14.40 2.17
CA SER A 13 2.70 -13.98 2.76
C SER A 13 3.35 -15.04 3.61
N SER A 14 2.55 -15.77 4.39
CA SER A 14 3.06 -16.85 5.25
C SER A 14 3.60 -18.02 4.45
N GLU A 15 2.97 -18.36 3.34
CA GLU A 15 3.43 -19.42 2.45
C GLU A 15 4.70 -18.99 1.72
N ILE A 16 4.73 -17.79 1.18
CA ILE A 16 5.94 -17.21 0.56
C ILE A 16 7.10 -17.25 1.56
N LYS A 17 6.87 -16.80 2.80
CA LYS A 17 7.91 -16.84 3.84
C LYS A 17 8.40 -18.25 4.13
N ARG A 18 7.51 -19.25 4.23
CA ARG A 18 7.92 -20.65 4.48
C ARG A 18 8.80 -21.21 3.36
N VAL A 19 8.54 -20.83 2.11
CA VAL A 19 9.26 -21.33 0.93
C VAL A 19 10.57 -20.57 0.71
N THR A 20 10.60 -19.27 0.95
CA THR A 20 11.72 -18.39 0.58
C THR A 20 12.57 -17.90 1.74
N GLY A 21 12.05 -17.97 2.97
CA GLY A 21 12.65 -17.32 4.14
C GLY A 21 12.50 -15.80 4.18
N ALA A 22 11.67 -15.22 3.28
CA ALA A 22 11.50 -13.78 3.19
C ALA A 22 10.94 -13.16 4.48
N THR A 23 11.42 -11.97 4.81
CA THR A 23 10.92 -11.15 5.93
C THR A 23 9.56 -10.57 5.59
N ILE A 24 8.59 -10.67 6.49
CA ILE A 24 7.29 -10.01 6.38
C ILE A 24 7.42 -8.61 6.98
N CYS A 25 7.34 -7.58 6.13
CA CYS A 25 7.43 -6.18 6.53
C CYS A 25 6.07 -5.50 6.39
N LEU A 26 5.60 -4.81 7.43
CA LEU A 26 4.31 -4.15 7.51
C LEU A 26 4.43 -2.86 8.33
N HIS A 27 3.58 -1.86 8.10
CA HIS A 27 3.48 -0.73 9.01
C HIS A 27 2.73 -1.12 10.28
N GLN A 28 3.17 -0.61 11.45
CA GLN A 28 2.64 -1.03 12.75
C GLN A 28 1.14 -0.72 12.92
N ASP A 29 0.65 0.35 12.32
CA ASP A 29 -0.76 0.78 12.45
C ASP A 29 -1.73 -0.20 11.81
N ASP A 30 -1.26 -1.07 10.90
CA ASP A 30 -2.05 -2.13 10.30
C ASP A 30 -2.02 -3.46 11.09
N LEU A 31 -1.33 -3.52 12.23
CA LEU A 31 -1.28 -4.74 13.04
C LEU A 31 -2.67 -5.22 13.46
N LYS A 32 -3.61 -4.30 13.72
CA LYS A 32 -4.98 -4.67 14.08
C LYS A 32 -5.69 -5.36 12.91
N LEU A 33 -5.53 -4.88 11.68
CA LEU A 33 -6.07 -5.52 10.47
C LEU A 33 -5.43 -6.89 10.25
N TRP A 34 -4.09 -6.99 10.36
CA TRP A 34 -3.36 -8.24 10.24
C TRP A 34 -3.84 -9.32 11.22
N LYS A 35 -4.06 -8.96 12.50
CA LYS A 35 -4.58 -9.89 13.52
C LYS A 35 -6.03 -10.33 13.26
N ASN A 36 -6.77 -9.60 12.43
CA ASN A 36 -8.15 -9.88 12.07
C ASN A 36 -8.33 -10.41 10.64
N LEU A 37 -7.27 -10.94 10.00
CA LEU A 37 -7.34 -11.50 8.65
C LEU A 37 -8.38 -12.63 8.52
N GLU A 38 -8.54 -13.48 9.54
CA GLU A 38 -9.57 -14.51 9.55
C GLU A 38 -10.97 -13.92 9.45
N LEU A 39 -11.23 -12.84 10.19
CA LEU A 39 -12.53 -12.16 10.14
C LEU A 39 -12.76 -11.48 8.78
N GLN A 40 -11.74 -10.85 8.22
CA GLN A 40 -11.80 -10.29 6.86
C GLN A 40 -12.16 -11.39 5.84
N CYS A 41 -11.43 -12.50 5.83
CA CYS A 41 -11.70 -13.62 4.94
C CYS A 41 -13.14 -14.15 5.08
N ARG A 42 -13.64 -14.27 6.31
CA ARG A 42 -15.01 -14.71 6.58
C ARG A 42 -16.05 -13.73 6.01
N MET A 43 -15.82 -12.43 6.12
CA MET A 43 -16.72 -11.39 5.59
C MET A 43 -16.80 -11.43 4.06
N PHE A 44 -15.72 -11.78 3.38
CA PHE A 44 -15.66 -11.86 1.91
C PHE A 44 -15.81 -13.28 1.35
N GLY A 45 -16.10 -14.29 2.20
CA GLY A 45 -16.30 -15.67 1.77
C GLY A 45 -15.03 -16.35 1.25
N VAL A 46 -13.86 -15.89 1.68
CA VAL A 46 -12.54 -16.41 1.27
C VAL A 46 -12.01 -17.35 2.34
N SER A 47 -11.34 -18.43 1.92
CA SER A 47 -10.70 -19.36 2.86
C SER A 47 -9.51 -18.69 3.55
N TYR A 48 -9.49 -18.77 4.88
CA TYR A 48 -8.39 -18.23 5.66
C TYR A 48 -7.22 -19.22 5.76
N LEU A 49 -6.01 -18.70 5.55
CA LEU A 49 -4.76 -19.38 5.85
C LEU A 49 -4.10 -18.69 7.05
N PRO A 50 -3.70 -19.42 8.11
CA PRO A 50 -3.09 -18.82 9.30
C PRO A 50 -1.87 -17.98 8.95
N ALA A 51 -1.94 -16.69 9.29
CA ALA A 51 -0.87 -15.74 9.03
C ALA A 51 0.22 -15.82 10.09
N LEU A 52 1.49 -15.85 9.66
CA LEU A 52 2.63 -15.62 10.54
C LEU A 52 2.66 -14.14 10.96
N SER A 53 3.22 -13.86 12.13
CA SER A 53 3.40 -12.47 12.56
C SER A 53 4.36 -11.73 11.64
N PRO A 54 4.14 -10.42 11.40
CA PRO A 54 5.15 -9.56 10.78
C PRO A 54 6.47 -9.63 11.55
N ASP A 55 7.57 -9.60 10.82
CA ASP A 55 8.92 -9.64 11.39
C ASP A 55 9.51 -8.26 11.57
N TYR A 56 9.09 -7.31 10.75
CA TYR A 56 9.68 -5.98 10.67
C TYR A 56 8.61 -4.91 10.50
N TRP A 57 8.76 -3.82 11.26
CA TRP A 57 7.89 -2.66 11.19
C TRP A 57 8.49 -1.59 10.30
N LEU A 58 7.80 -1.29 9.21
CA LEU A 58 8.17 -0.22 8.28
C LEU A 58 7.92 1.14 8.93
N ALA A 59 8.86 2.06 8.70
CA ALA A 59 8.74 3.47 9.08
C ALA A 59 8.53 4.36 7.85
N ASP A 60 7.96 5.54 8.08
CA ASP A 60 7.87 6.57 7.05
C ASP A 60 9.26 7.05 6.62
N GLU A 61 9.42 7.32 5.32
CA GLU A 61 10.67 7.74 4.67
C GLU A 61 11.85 6.75 4.84
N GLU A 62 11.54 5.53 5.26
CA GLU A 62 12.56 4.50 5.38
C GLU A 62 13.15 4.12 4.02
N LYS A 63 14.49 4.08 3.96
CA LYS A 63 15.24 3.68 2.77
C LYS A 63 15.55 2.19 2.84
N LEU A 64 15.01 1.46 1.89
CA LEU A 64 15.19 0.02 1.74
C LEU A 64 16.00 -0.27 0.46
N MET A 65 16.56 -1.48 0.38
CA MET A 65 17.31 -1.94 -0.79
C MET A 65 16.76 -3.26 -1.29
N LEU A 66 16.40 -3.32 -2.57
CA LEU A 66 16.13 -4.56 -3.28
C LEU A 66 17.33 -4.88 -4.18
N GLY A 67 18.26 -5.65 -3.65
CA GLY A 67 19.57 -5.79 -4.29
C GLY A 67 20.30 -4.45 -4.31
N GLN A 68 20.47 -3.86 -5.49
CA GLN A 68 21.08 -2.52 -5.65
C GLN A 68 20.05 -1.41 -5.94
N VAL A 69 18.77 -1.74 -5.99
CA VAL A 69 17.69 -0.79 -6.28
C VAL A 69 17.22 -0.16 -4.98
N PRO A 70 17.36 1.17 -4.81
CA PRO A 70 16.84 1.87 -3.64
C PRO A 70 15.32 2.02 -3.72
N ILE A 71 14.66 1.79 -2.60
CA ILE A 71 13.22 1.98 -2.42
C ILE A 71 13.01 2.91 -1.22
N VAL A 72 12.12 3.86 -1.34
CA VAL A 72 11.69 4.71 -0.24
C VAL A 72 10.27 4.31 0.16
N ALA A 73 10.09 3.91 1.40
CA ALA A 73 8.79 3.61 1.97
C ALA A 73 8.10 4.92 2.38
N LEU A 74 6.93 5.21 1.85
CA LEU A 74 6.14 6.40 2.14
C LEU A 74 4.88 5.97 2.91
N HIS A 75 4.67 6.51 4.10
CA HIS A 75 3.42 6.30 4.83
C HIS A 75 2.32 7.10 4.15
N THR A 76 1.30 6.40 3.64
CA THR A 76 0.18 6.96 2.87
C THR A 76 -1.16 6.47 3.44
N PRO A 77 -1.48 6.85 4.69
CA PRO A 77 -2.69 6.37 5.38
C PRO A 77 -3.97 6.87 4.72
N GLY A 78 -5.07 6.16 5.01
CA GLY A 78 -6.42 6.58 4.63
C GLY A 78 -7.26 5.45 4.03
N HIS A 79 -6.69 4.57 3.20
CA HIS A 79 -7.33 3.31 2.85
C HIS A 79 -7.28 2.36 4.06
N THR A 80 -6.11 2.23 4.67
CA THR A 80 -5.91 1.68 6.01
C THR A 80 -5.02 2.65 6.82
N PRO A 81 -5.00 2.53 8.16
CA PRO A 81 -4.13 3.38 8.99
C PRO A 81 -2.63 3.18 8.70
N GLY A 82 -2.23 1.97 8.33
CA GLY A 82 -0.85 1.61 8.03
C GLY A 82 -0.53 1.49 6.55
N SER A 83 -1.34 2.07 5.66
CA SER A 83 -1.07 2.05 4.22
C SER A 83 0.29 2.67 3.89
N MET A 84 1.05 1.95 3.07
CA MET A 84 2.39 2.34 2.59
C MET A 84 2.42 2.36 1.07
N SER A 85 3.13 3.31 0.50
CA SER A 85 3.53 3.32 -0.90
C SER A 85 5.04 3.15 -0.99
N PHE A 86 5.53 2.46 -2.02
CA PHE A 86 6.96 2.21 -2.20
C PHE A 86 7.47 2.90 -3.45
N HIS A 87 8.19 4.00 -3.26
CA HIS A 87 8.78 4.77 -4.35
C HIS A 87 10.14 4.21 -4.75
N VAL A 88 10.34 3.99 -6.04
CA VAL A 88 11.60 3.54 -6.66
C VAL A 88 12.12 4.65 -7.56
N PRO A 89 12.88 5.63 -7.02
CA PRO A 89 13.20 6.87 -7.72
C PRO A 89 13.91 6.67 -9.06
N ASN A 90 14.87 5.73 -9.11
CA ASN A 90 15.68 5.48 -10.31
C ASN A 90 14.87 4.89 -11.47
N GLU A 91 13.73 4.27 -11.17
CA GLU A 91 12.84 3.65 -12.16
C GLU A 91 11.61 4.54 -12.46
N ARG A 92 11.49 5.70 -11.81
CA ARG A 92 10.28 6.55 -11.86
C ARG A 92 9.03 5.73 -11.61
N LEU A 93 9.02 4.95 -10.55
CA LEU A 93 7.96 4.01 -10.22
C LEU A 93 7.51 4.20 -8.77
N VAL A 94 6.22 4.13 -8.50
CA VAL A 94 5.66 4.00 -7.16
C VAL A 94 4.65 2.86 -7.11
N LEU A 95 4.84 1.93 -6.17
CA LEU A 95 3.87 0.88 -5.86
C LEU A 95 2.91 1.47 -4.82
N ALA A 96 1.76 1.95 -5.25
CA ALA A 96 0.86 2.73 -4.41
C ALA A 96 -0.12 1.87 -3.58
N GLY A 97 -0.15 0.55 -3.80
CA GLY A 97 -1.18 -0.28 -3.20
C GLY A 97 -2.58 0.28 -3.48
N ASP A 98 -3.40 0.37 -2.45
CA ASP A 98 -4.76 0.88 -2.54
C ASP A 98 -4.89 2.35 -2.11
N THR A 99 -3.83 3.13 -2.32
CA THR A 99 -3.88 4.58 -2.05
C THR A 99 -4.39 5.35 -3.28
N LEU A 100 -3.73 5.20 -4.44
CA LEU A 100 -4.06 5.91 -5.67
C LEU A 100 -4.32 4.93 -6.81
N PHE A 101 -5.45 5.11 -7.51
CA PHE A 101 -5.85 4.36 -8.67
C PHE A 101 -6.02 5.27 -9.89
N ARG A 102 -6.08 4.68 -11.07
CA ARG A 102 -6.35 5.41 -12.29
C ARG A 102 -7.73 6.07 -12.25
N GLY A 103 -7.76 7.41 -12.15
CA GLY A 103 -8.97 8.22 -12.05
C GLY A 103 -9.76 8.03 -10.75
N SER A 104 -9.16 7.36 -9.72
CA SER A 104 -9.83 7.02 -8.48
C SER A 104 -8.86 6.93 -7.31
N ILE A 105 -9.37 6.63 -6.13
CA ILE A 105 -8.61 6.38 -4.90
C ILE A 105 -9.10 5.11 -4.21
N GLY A 106 -8.33 4.61 -3.26
CA GLY A 106 -8.75 3.51 -2.39
C GLY A 106 -10.00 3.87 -1.59
N ARG A 107 -10.86 2.88 -1.35
CA ARG A 107 -12.05 3.08 -0.51
C ARG A 107 -11.65 3.39 0.93
N THR A 108 -12.47 4.20 1.58
CA THR A 108 -12.21 4.69 2.95
C THR A 108 -13.33 4.32 3.92
N ASP A 109 -14.25 3.45 3.51
CA ASP A 109 -15.43 3.03 4.28
C ASP A 109 -15.25 1.69 5.03
N LEU A 110 -14.04 1.10 4.95
CA LEU A 110 -13.69 -0.10 5.72
C LEU A 110 -13.00 0.29 7.06
N TRP A 111 -12.65 -0.73 7.85
CA TRP A 111 -12.03 -0.52 9.17
C TRP A 111 -10.75 0.31 9.11
N GLY A 112 -10.77 1.45 9.80
CA GLY A 112 -9.64 2.38 9.85
C GLY A 112 -9.52 3.27 8.64
N GLY A 113 -10.45 3.18 7.67
CA GLY A 113 -10.49 4.07 6.52
C GLY A 113 -10.82 5.52 6.92
N ASN A 114 -10.20 6.47 6.24
CA ASN A 114 -10.36 7.91 6.47
C ASN A 114 -10.12 8.67 5.17
N PHE A 115 -11.16 9.39 4.69
CA PHE A 115 -11.09 10.10 3.42
C PHE A 115 -10.12 11.29 3.47
N GLU A 116 -10.14 12.06 4.54
CA GLU A 116 -9.25 13.21 4.70
C GLU A 116 -7.79 12.78 4.71
N ALA A 117 -7.49 11.65 5.38
CA ALA A 117 -6.13 11.12 5.44
C ALA A 117 -5.64 10.60 4.07
N ILE A 118 -6.48 9.93 3.27
CA ILE A 118 -6.06 9.47 1.94
C ILE A 118 -5.89 10.64 0.98
N GLU A 119 -6.73 11.65 1.07
CA GLU A 119 -6.60 12.89 0.29
C GLU A 119 -5.27 13.59 0.61
N GLU A 120 -4.95 13.77 1.89
CA GLU A 120 -3.68 14.34 2.35
C GLU A 120 -2.48 13.51 1.90
N SER A 121 -2.56 12.18 2.05
CA SER A 121 -1.51 11.25 1.60
C SER A 121 -1.22 11.38 0.11
N ILE A 122 -2.26 11.49 -0.71
CA ILE A 122 -2.09 11.64 -2.16
C ILE A 122 -1.47 13.01 -2.48
N ARG A 123 -1.98 14.11 -1.90
CA ARG A 123 -1.48 15.46 -2.17
C ARG A 123 -0.05 15.67 -1.71
N GLU A 124 0.22 15.30 -0.44
CA GLU A 124 1.47 15.66 0.23
C GLU A 124 2.59 14.63 0.02
N ARG A 125 2.26 13.42 -0.44
CA ARG A 125 3.25 12.34 -0.60
C ARG A 125 3.38 11.87 -2.04
N LEU A 126 2.27 11.57 -2.73
CA LEU A 126 2.33 11.03 -4.09
C LEU A 126 2.41 12.14 -5.15
N TYR A 127 1.62 13.21 -5.02
CA TYR A 127 1.63 14.30 -5.99
C TYR A 127 2.89 15.19 -5.90
N THR A 128 3.75 14.99 -4.91
CA THR A 128 5.06 15.63 -4.85
C THR A 128 6.12 14.90 -5.69
N LEU A 129 5.83 13.69 -6.17
CA LEU A 129 6.70 12.94 -7.07
C LEU A 129 6.70 13.54 -8.48
N ASP A 130 7.71 13.18 -9.27
CA ASP A 130 7.82 13.58 -10.68
C ASP A 130 6.56 13.16 -11.46
N ASP A 131 6.02 14.03 -12.31
CA ASP A 131 4.79 13.79 -13.07
C ASP A 131 4.87 12.56 -13.98
N ALA A 132 6.06 12.21 -14.47
CA ALA A 132 6.32 11.01 -15.25
C ALA A 132 6.51 9.72 -14.40
N THR A 133 6.24 9.78 -13.09
CA THR A 133 6.30 8.60 -12.23
C THR A 133 5.10 7.70 -12.52
N THR A 134 5.39 6.46 -12.93
CA THR A 134 4.37 5.41 -13.09
C THR A 134 3.85 4.97 -11.73
N VAL A 135 2.54 4.91 -11.59
CA VAL A 135 1.85 4.41 -10.39
C VAL A 135 1.35 3.01 -10.66
N VAL A 136 1.95 2.03 -10.00
CA VAL A 136 1.45 0.65 -9.96
C VAL A 136 0.43 0.56 -8.83
N THR A 137 -0.81 0.34 -9.21
CA THR A 137 -1.95 0.29 -8.30
C THR A 137 -2.13 -1.11 -7.71
N GLY A 138 -2.77 -1.23 -6.57
CA GLY A 138 -3.12 -2.55 -5.99
C GLY A 138 -4.16 -3.29 -6.84
N HIS A 139 -5.07 -2.55 -7.47
CA HIS A 139 -6.09 -3.07 -8.37
C HIS A 139 -6.24 -2.21 -9.61
N GLY A 140 -6.61 -2.86 -10.73
CA GLY A 140 -6.86 -2.16 -12.00
C GLY A 140 -5.58 -1.79 -12.77
N PRO A 141 -5.69 -0.88 -13.74
CA PRO A 141 -4.57 -0.52 -14.60
C PRO A 141 -3.64 0.50 -13.92
N GLU A 142 -2.38 0.49 -14.34
CA GLU A 142 -1.39 1.51 -13.99
C GLU A 142 -1.82 2.91 -14.48
N THR A 143 -1.24 3.94 -13.85
CA THR A 143 -1.42 5.33 -14.22
C THR A 143 -0.11 6.11 -14.04
N GLU A 144 -0.14 7.43 -14.16
CA GLU A 144 0.98 8.34 -13.95
C GLU A 144 0.60 9.46 -13.00
N ILE A 145 1.55 9.94 -12.20
CA ILE A 145 1.32 11.02 -11.23
C ILE A 145 0.77 12.28 -11.92
N GLY A 146 1.34 12.69 -13.05
CA GLY A 146 0.89 13.86 -13.79
C GLY A 146 -0.56 13.71 -14.29
N LEU A 147 -0.91 12.53 -14.80
CA LEU A 147 -2.26 12.25 -15.26
C LEU A 147 -3.28 12.35 -14.10
N GLU A 148 -2.95 11.81 -12.95
CA GLU A 148 -3.84 11.84 -11.78
C GLU A 148 -3.98 13.26 -11.19
N LYS A 149 -2.92 14.06 -11.17
CA LYS A 149 -3.00 15.48 -10.80
C LYS A 149 -4.02 16.25 -11.63
N GLU A 150 -4.08 15.96 -12.93
CA GLU A 150 -4.95 16.66 -13.87
C GLU A 150 -6.39 16.14 -13.85
N SER A 151 -6.59 14.82 -13.74
CA SER A 151 -7.85 14.16 -14.08
C SER A 151 -8.50 13.34 -12.99
N ASN A 152 -7.83 13.10 -11.83
CA ASN A 152 -8.43 12.33 -10.76
C ASN A 152 -9.71 12.97 -10.25
N GLN A 153 -10.77 12.18 -10.10
CA GLN A 153 -12.09 12.70 -9.75
C GLN A 153 -12.23 13.04 -8.26
N PHE A 154 -11.36 12.49 -7.40
CA PHE A 154 -11.44 12.61 -5.94
C PHE A 154 -10.42 13.62 -5.40
N VAL A 155 -9.19 13.63 -5.94
CA VAL A 155 -8.10 14.48 -5.46
C VAL A 155 -7.51 15.24 -6.64
N ARG A 156 -7.82 16.54 -6.72
CA ARG A 156 -7.30 17.45 -7.75
C ARG A 156 -6.29 18.43 -7.14
N VAL A 157 -5.31 18.83 -7.93
CA VAL A 157 -4.38 19.93 -7.61
C VAL A 157 -4.99 21.27 -7.97
#